data_f2626bd9c3471427eeb0f903e698375f
#
_entry.id   f2626bd9c3471427eeb0f903e698375f
#
_cell.length_a   1.000
_cell.length_b   1.000
_cell.length_c   1.000
_cell.angle_alpha   90.00
_cell.angle_beta   90.00
_cell.angle_gamma   90.00
#
_symmetry.space_group_name_H-M   'P 1'
#
loop_
_entity.id
_entity.type
_entity.pdbx_description
1 polymer ?
#
loop_
_entity_poly.entity_id
_entity_poly.type
_entity_poly.pdbx_seq_one_letter_code
_entity_poly.pdbx_strand_id
1 'polypeptide(L)'
;MDEIETYLAAIPEARKPSFLRLLNIVKENLPEGFEISYYYGMIGFTVPLSRYPEGYHVKANTPLPFINLANQKNFIALYHMGLYANKELMNWFVNEFPSHSKRKLDMGKSCVRFKKPQEIPFALIKELVQKMTCEDWIACYESQINR
;
A
#
# COMPACT_ATOMS: atom_id res chain seq x y z
N MET A 1 -0.59 24.43 1.46
CA MET A 1 -1.10 23.05 1.41
C MET A 1 -0.03 22.17 0.79
N ASP A 2 0.36 21.08 1.45
CA ASP A 2 1.37 20.19 0.87
C ASP A 2 0.74 19.29 -0.23
N GLU A 3 1.59 18.49 -0.86
CA GLU A 3 1.14 17.63 -1.96
C GLU A 3 0.10 16.60 -1.53
N ILE A 4 0.25 16.04 -0.34
CA ILE A 4 -0.71 15.06 0.20
C ILE A 4 -2.06 15.73 0.43
N GLU A 5 -2.07 16.87 1.09
CA GLU A 5 -3.30 17.62 1.33
C GLU A 5 -4.00 18.01 0.03
N THR A 6 -3.23 18.45 -0.96
CA THR A 6 -3.76 18.79 -2.28
C THR A 6 -4.38 17.56 -2.94
N TYR A 7 -3.71 16.43 -2.87
CA TYR A 7 -4.21 15.17 -3.42
C TYR A 7 -5.53 14.77 -2.77
N LEU A 8 -5.59 14.81 -1.44
CA LEU A 8 -6.80 14.44 -0.68
C LEU A 8 -7.96 15.37 -0.99
N ALA A 9 -7.68 16.67 -1.12
CA ALA A 9 -8.72 17.65 -1.42
C ALA A 9 -9.38 17.43 -2.78
N ALA A 10 -8.63 16.84 -3.72
CA ALA A 10 -9.12 16.60 -5.08
C ALA A 10 -9.92 15.30 -5.22
N ILE A 11 -9.98 14.45 -4.18
CA ILE A 11 -10.74 13.20 -4.24
C ILE A 11 -12.24 13.52 -4.24
N PRO A 12 -13.03 12.92 -5.16
CA PRO A 12 -14.49 13.15 -5.18
C PRO A 12 -15.14 12.81 -3.85
N GLU A 13 -16.14 13.60 -3.48
CA GLU A 13 -16.84 13.43 -2.19
C GLU A 13 -17.41 12.04 -1.98
N ALA A 14 -17.85 11.38 -3.05
CA ALA A 14 -18.39 10.02 -2.96
C ALA A 14 -17.35 8.99 -2.50
N ARG A 15 -16.07 9.28 -2.69
CA ARG A 15 -14.97 8.37 -2.33
C ARG A 15 -14.14 8.84 -1.14
N LYS A 16 -14.19 10.13 -0.85
CA LYS A 16 -13.31 10.73 0.14
C LYS A 16 -13.38 10.06 1.51
N PRO A 17 -14.56 9.79 2.11
CA PRO A 17 -14.60 9.13 3.41
C PRO A 17 -13.91 7.77 3.42
N SER A 18 -14.15 6.96 2.39
CA SER A 18 -13.56 5.62 2.30
C SER A 18 -12.06 5.68 2.07
N PHE A 19 -11.60 6.61 1.22
CA PHE A 19 -10.17 6.79 0.99
C PHE A 19 -9.45 7.25 2.26
N LEU A 20 -10.01 8.21 2.97
CA LEU A 20 -9.43 8.69 4.24
C LEU A 20 -9.40 7.59 5.29
N ARG A 21 -10.45 6.76 5.36
CA ARG A 21 -10.47 5.63 6.27
C ARG A 21 -9.36 4.64 5.93
N LEU A 22 -9.19 4.32 4.65
CA LEU A 22 -8.14 3.43 4.19
C LEU A 22 -6.75 4.00 4.52
N LEU A 23 -6.54 5.27 4.23
CA LEU A 23 -5.28 5.95 4.52
C LEU A 23 -4.96 5.90 6.02
N ASN A 24 -5.93 6.20 6.86
CA ASN A 24 -5.73 6.20 8.31
C ASN A 24 -5.44 4.80 8.84
N ILE A 25 -6.09 3.77 8.31
CA ILE A 25 -5.83 2.39 8.70
C ILE A 25 -4.37 2.02 8.39
N VAL A 26 -3.88 2.38 7.22
CA VAL A 26 -2.50 2.10 6.84
C VAL A 26 -1.53 2.88 7.75
N LYS A 27 -1.76 4.17 7.92
CA LYS A 27 -0.91 5.02 8.76
C LYS A 27 -0.81 4.52 10.20
N GLU A 28 -1.94 4.11 10.77
CA GLU A 28 -2.01 3.74 12.19
C GLU A 28 -1.53 2.31 12.46
N ASN A 29 -1.52 1.44 11.45
CA ASN A 29 -1.25 0.02 11.65
C ASN A 29 0.03 -0.49 11.01
N LEU A 30 0.70 0.28 10.16
CA LEU A 30 2.01 -0.09 9.66
C LEU A 30 2.99 -0.19 10.83
N PRO A 31 3.88 -1.20 10.84
CA PRO A 31 4.98 -1.23 11.81
C PRO A 31 5.83 0.04 11.71
N GLU A 32 6.55 0.37 12.77
CA GLU A 32 7.35 1.59 12.81
C GLU A 32 8.44 1.58 11.74
N GLY A 33 8.86 2.77 11.34
CA GLY A 33 10.00 2.97 10.45
C GLY A 33 9.62 3.32 9.01
N PHE A 34 8.38 3.06 8.60
CA PHE A 34 7.90 3.52 7.31
C PHE A 34 7.53 5.01 7.38
N GLU A 35 7.80 5.74 6.31
CA GLU A 35 7.45 7.14 6.22
C GLU A 35 6.43 7.39 5.11
N ILE A 36 5.47 8.26 5.37
CA ILE A 36 4.50 8.68 4.38
C ILE A 36 5.12 9.74 3.46
N SER A 37 4.82 9.63 2.16
CA SER A 37 5.29 10.59 1.16
C SER A 37 4.33 10.64 -0.01
N TYR A 38 4.56 11.61 -0.90
CA TYR A 38 3.81 11.73 -2.15
C TYR A 38 4.78 11.61 -3.30
N TYR A 39 4.57 10.61 -4.16
CA TYR A 39 5.42 10.40 -5.33
C TYR A 39 4.65 9.59 -6.38
N TYR A 40 5.04 9.76 -7.63
CA TYR A 40 4.37 9.11 -8.77
C TYR A 40 2.86 9.38 -8.81
N GLY A 41 2.42 10.55 -8.29
CA GLY A 41 1.00 10.90 -8.28
C GLY A 41 0.17 10.11 -7.27
N MET A 42 0.79 9.54 -6.25
CA MET A 42 0.12 8.71 -5.25
C MET A 42 0.63 9.02 -3.85
N ILE A 43 -0.16 8.66 -2.85
CA ILE A 43 0.30 8.68 -1.46
C ILE A 43 1.03 7.37 -1.23
N GLY A 44 2.27 7.44 -0.77
CA GLY A 44 3.11 6.27 -0.58
C GLY A 44 3.69 6.15 0.82
N PHE A 45 4.06 4.92 1.17
CA PHE A 45 4.75 4.59 2.41
C PHE A 45 6.04 3.91 2.02
N THR A 46 7.15 4.46 2.49
CA THR A 46 8.49 4.03 2.07
C THR A 46 9.37 3.69 3.26
N VAL A 47 10.41 2.90 3.01
CA VAL A 47 11.52 2.76 3.95
C VAL A 47 12.47 3.91 3.65
N PRO A 48 12.70 4.83 4.61
CA PRO A 48 13.54 6.00 4.34
C PRO A 48 15.00 5.63 4.13
N LEU A 49 15.73 6.48 3.40
CA LEU A 49 17.16 6.27 3.13
C LEU A 49 18.00 6.21 4.42
N SER A 50 17.56 6.87 5.47
CA SER A 50 18.23 6.79 6.77
C SER A 50 18.22 5.38 7.35
N ARG A 51 17.22 4.58 7.01
CA ARG A 51 17.10 3.18 7.48
C ARG A 51 17.62 2.18 6.47
N TYR A 52 17.52 2.50 5.18
CA TYR A 52 18.00 1.64 4.10
C TYR A 52 18.69 2.51 3.04
N PRO A 53 19.99 2.82 3.26
CA PRO A 53 20.72 3.74 2.38
C PRO A 53 20.84 3.31 0.92
N GLU A 54 20.83 2.02 0.63
CA GLU A 54 20.89 1.49 -0.73
C GLU A 54 19.66 1.91 -1.54
N GLY A 55 18.50 2.03 -0.87
CA GLY A 55 17.28 2.49 -1.49
C GLY A 55 16.75 1.64 -2.63
N TYR A 56 15.93 2.26 -3.44
CA TYR A 56 15.28 1.61 -4.57
C TYR A 56 16.29 1.38 -5.70
N HIS A 57 16.39 0.14 -6.20
CA HIS A 57 17.39 -0.20 -7.22
C HIS A 57 17.09 0.44 -8.59
N VAL A 58 15.85 0.82 -8.82
CA VAL A 58 15.44 1.40 -10.10
C VAL A 58 15.91 2.85 -10.27
N LYS A 59 16.02 3.59 -9.17
CA LYS A 59 16.39 4.99 -9.21
C LYS A 59 17.26 5.37 -8.02
N ALA A 60 18.45 5.90 -8.29
CA ALA A 60 19.40 6.30 -7.25
C ALA A 60 18.80 7.33 -6.28
N ASN A 61 19.23 7.26 -5.03
CA ASN A 61 18.84 8.18 -3.96
C ASN A 61 17.33 8.27 -3.74
N THR A 62 16.63 7.17 -3.97
CA THR A 62 15.17 7.09 -3.82
C THR A 62 14.85 6.13 -2.68
N PRO A 63 14.01 6.53 -1.71
CA PRO A 63 13.56 5.63 -0.65
C PRO A 63 12.88 4.40 -1.24
N LEU A 64 13.00 3.27 -0.55
CA LEU A 64 12.40 2.02 -1.00
C LEU A 64 10.88 2.07 -0.86
N PRO A 65 10.12 1.97 -1.96
CA PRO A 65 8.66 1.94 -1.89
C PRO A 65 8.15 0.66 -1.23
N PHE A 66 7.03 0.77 -0.54
CA PHE A 66 6.36 -0.40 0.05
C PHE A 66 4.89 -0.44 -0.31
N ILE A 67 4.13 0.56 0.12
CA ILE A 67 2.68 0.64 -0.12
C ILE A 67 2.36 1.97 -0.77
N ASN A 68 1.46 1.96 -1.75
CA ASN A 68 0.90 3.18 -2.33
C ASN A 68 -0.62 3.10 -2.32
N LEU A 69 -1.26 4.24 -2.13
CA LEU A 69 -2.70 4.39 -2.23
C LEU A 69 -3.01 5.40 -3.32
N ALA A 70 -3.92 5.06 -4.20
CA ALA A 70 -4.29 5.93 -5.31
C ALA A 70 -5.81 5.96 -5.53
N ASN A 71 -6.32 7.16 -5.80
CA ASN A 71 -7.67 7.33 -6.28
C ASN A 71 -7.61 7.35 -7.80
N GLN A 72 -7.97 6.26 -8.44
CA GLN A 72 -7.97 6.13 -9.89
C GLN A 72 -9.36 6.46 -10.45
N LYS A 73 -9.48 6.51 -11.76
CA LYS A 73 -10.72 6.90 -12.43
C LYS A 73 -11.93 6.06 -11.99
N ASN A 74 -11.78 4.75 -11.97
CA ASN A 74 -12.89 3.82 -11.74
C ASN A 74 -12.80 3.03 -10.44
N PHE A 75 -11.77 3.26 -9.63
CA PHE A 75 -11.53 2.49 -8.42
C PHE A 75 -10.51 3.17 -7.52
N ILE A 76 -10.49 2.74 -6.26
CA ILE A 76 -9.39 3.05 -5.34
C ILE A 76 -8.41 1.88 -5.42
N ALA A 77 -7.12 2.15 -5.52
CA ALA A 77 -6.10 1.12 -5.65
C ALA A 77 -5.18 1.09 -4.44
N LEU A 78 -4.87 -0.12 -4.00
CA LEU A 78 -3.85 -0.39 -2.99
C LEU A 78 -2.71 -1.14 -3.69
N TYR A 79 -1.52 -0.55 -3.70
CA TYR A 79 -0.31 -1.18 -4.20
C TYR A 79 0.50 -1.62 -2.98
N HIS A 80 0.66 -2.93 -2.81
CA HIS A 80 1.42 -3.49 -1.70
C HIS A 80 2.52 -4.35 -2.29
N MET A 81 3.74 -3.84 -2.31
CA MET A 81 4.85 -4.53 -2.98
C MET A 81 5.21 -5.85 -2.31
N GLY A 82 5.13 -5.92 -0.97
CA GLY A 82 5.39 -7.15 -0.25
C GLY A 82 4.41 -8.26 -0.57
N LEU A 83 3.16 -7.90 -0.83
CA LEU A 83 2.11 -8.86 -1.17
C LEU A 83 2.48 -9.62 -2.45
N TYR A 84 3.00 -8.91 -3.44
CA TYR A 84 3.36 -9.51 -4.74
C TYR A 84 4.73 -10.19 -4.70
N ALA A 85 5.58 -9.82 -3.76
CA ALA A 85 6.92 -10.38 -3.64
C ALA A 85 6.99 -11.60 -2.70
N ASN A 86 6.01 -11.76 -1.81
CA ASN A 86 5.98 -12.83 -0.82
C ASN A 86 4.80 -13.77 -1.08
N LYS A 87 5.10 -14.98 -1.49
CA LYS A 87 4.09 -15.97 -1.89
C LYS A 87 3.18 -16.37 -0.73
N GLU A 88 3.73 -16.52 0.47
CA GLU A 88 2.94 -16.89 1.64
C GLU A 88 1.95 -15.80 2.00
N LEU A 89 2.38 -14.54 1.95
CA LEU A 89 1.53 -13.40 2.21
C LEU A 89 0.40 -13.31 1.19
N MET A 90 0.73 -13.49 -0.09
CA MET A 90 -0.25 -13.52 -1.17
C MET A 90 -1.30 -14.62 -0.94
N ASN A 91 -0.85 -15.83 -0.62
CA ASN A 91 -1.76 -16.95 -0.38
C ASN A 91 -2.68 -16.66 0.80
N TRP A 92 -2.15 -16.11 1.87
CA TRP A 92 -2.95 -15.73 3.04
C TRP A 92 -4.02 -14.71 2.65
N PHE A 93 -3.63 -13.66 1.92
CA PHE A 93 -4.54 -12.59 1.53
C PHE A 93 -5.67 -13.11 0.63
N VAL A 94 -5.31 -13.88 -0.38
CA VAL A 94 -6.29 -14.45 -1.33
C VAL A 94 -7.28 -15.37 -0.60
N ASN A 95 -6.79 -16.17 0.33
CA ASN A 95 -7.64 -17.11 1.09
C ASN A 95 -8.55 -16.39 2.08
N GLU A 96 -8.07 -15.29 2.68
CA GLU A 96 -8.85 -14.55 3.66
C GLU A 96 -9.89 -13.62 3.01
N PHE A 97 -9.64 -13.16 1.80
CA PHE A 97 -10.47 -12.13 1.15
C PHE A 97 -11.96 -12.49 1.13
N PRO A 98 -12.37 -13.71 0.74
CA PRO A 98 -13.81 -14.03 0.68
C PRO A 98 -14.53 -13.94 2.03
N SER A 99 -13.82 -14.09 3.14
CA SER A 99 -14.40 -13.96 4.48
C SER A 99 -14.68 -12.51 4.86
N HIS A 100 -14.09 -11.56 4.13
CA HIS A 100 -14.19 -10.13 4.44
C HIS A 100 -14.94 -9.32 3.38
N SER A 101 -15.22 -9.91 2.23
CA SER A 101 -15.88 -9.21 1.13
C SER A 101 -16.79 -10.14 0.35
N LYS A 102 -17.93 -9.60 -0.06
CA LYS A 102 -18.86 -10.30 -0.96
C LYS A 102 -18.42 -10.16 -2.41
N ARG A 103 -17.50 -9.22 -2.67
CA ARG A 103 -16.99 -8.97 -4.02
C ARG A 103 -15.89 -9.95 -4.35
N LYS A 104 -15.75 -10.24 -5.65
CA LYS A 104 -14.61 -10.99 -6.12
C LYS A 104 -13.36 -10.14 -5.98
N LEU A 105 -12.25 -10.74 -5.55
CA LEU A 105 -10.96 -10.06 -5.46
C LEU A 105 -10.53 -9.61 -6.85
N ASP A 106 -10.25 -8.31 -6.98
CA ASP A 106 -9.84 -7.69 -8.23
C ASP A 106 -8.38 -7.24 -8.10
N MET A 107 -7.47 -8.01 -8.71
CA MET A 107 -6.03 -7.74 -8.64
C MET A 107 -5.45 -7.52 -10.02
N GLY A 108 -4.63 -6.47 -10.16
CA GLY A 108 -3.82 -6.23 -11.33
C GLY A 108 -2.40 -6.77 -11.14
N LYS A 109 -1.46 -6.28 -11.96
CA LYS A 109 -0.06 -6.71 -11.88
C LYS A 109 0.62 -6.31 -10.58
N SER A 110 0.21 -5.20 -9.98
CA SER A 110 0.83 -4.68 -8.77
C SER A 110 -0.16 -4.06 -7.79
N CYS A 111 -1.46 -4.17 -8.04
CA CYS A 111 -2.45 -3.51 -7.20
C CYS A 111 -3.68 -4.36 -6.94
N VAL A 112 -4.31 -4.06 -5.80
CA VAL A 112 -5.64 -4.53 -5.46
C VAL A 112 -6.59 -3.38 -5.73
N ARG A 113 -7.65 -3.62 -6.50
CA ARG A 113 -8.61 -2.60 -6.90
C ARG A 113 -9.91 -2.72 -6.12
N PHE A 114 -10.44 -1.58 -5.70
CA PHE A 114 -11.72 -1.50 -4.99
C PHE A 114 -12.66 -0.60 -5.77
N LYS A 115 -13.54 -1.20 -6.55
CA LYS A 115 -14.51 -0.45 -7.37
C LYS A 115 -15.63 0.14 -6.54
N LYS A 116 -15.94 -0.45 -5.39
CA LYS A 116 -16.95 0.03 -4.45
C LYS A 116 -16.29 0.50 -3.17
N PRO A 117 -16.06 1.82 -3.02
CA PRO A 117 -15.32 2.34 -1.87
C PRO A 117 -15.89 1.93 -0.51
N GLN A 118 -17.23 1.86 -0.41
CA GLN A 118 -17.89 1.51 0.85
C GLN A 118 -17.72 0.03 1.22
N GLU A 119 -17.28 -0.80 0.25
CA GLU A 119 -17.12 -2.24 0.44
C GLU A 119 -15.67 -2.67 0.55
N ILE A 120 -14.74 -1.73 0.75
CA ILE A 120 -13.34 -2.06 1.01
C ILE A 120 -13.28 -2.89 2.30
N PRO A 121 -12.59 -4.06 2.28
CA PRO A 121 -12.49 -4.91 3.48
C PRO A 121 -11.47 -4.33 4.46
N PHE A 122 -11.86 -3.28 5.17
CA PHE A 122 -10.95 -2.53 6.04
C PHE A 122 -10.27 -3.37 7.11
N ALA A 123 -10.99 -4.30 7.72
CA ALA A 123 -10.42 -5.19 8.74
C ALA A 123 -9.32 -6.07 8.17
N LEU A 124 -9.50 -6.57 6.95
CA LEU A 124 -8.48 -7.38 6.28
C LEU A 124 -7.25 -6.53 5.93
N ILE A 125 -7.46 -5.31 5.44
CA ILE A 125 -6.36 -4.41 5.12
C ILE A 125 -5.55 -4.07 6.37
N LYS A 126 -6.24 -3.86 7.50
CA LYS A 126 -5.57 -3.63 8.79
C LYS A 126 -4.62 -4.77 9.13
N GLU A 127 -5.09 -6.02 9.00
CA GLU A 127 -4.25 -7.19 9.25
C GLU A 127 -3.09 -7.27 8.26
N LEU A 128 -3.37 -7.02 6.98
CA LEU A 128 -2.36 -7.09 5.93
C LEU A 128 -1.18 -6.16 6.20
N VAL A 129 -1.46 -4.90 6.54
CA VAL A 129 -0.39 -3.91 6.70
C VAL A 129 0.46 -4.16 7.95
N GLN A 130 -0.01 -4.97 8.88
CA GLN A 130 0.74 -5.36 10.07
C GLN A 130 1.68 -6.54 9.83
N LYS A 131 1.59 -7.21 8.68
CA LYS A 131 2.30 -8.47 8.43
C LYS A 131 3.78 -8.35 8.12
N MET A 132 4.25 -7.19 7.68
CA MET A 132 5.65 -6.97 7.34
C MET A 132 6.23 -5.77 8.06
N THR A 133 7.33 -5.97 8.77
CA THR A 133 8.14 -4.87 9.32
C THR A 133 9.01 -4.28 8.20
N CYS A 134 9.68 -3.14 8.48
CA CYS A 134 10.67 -2.60 7.55
C CYS A 134 11.74 -3.62 7.22
N GLU A 135 12.26 -4.30 8.24
CA GLU A 135 13.31 -5.31 8.07
C GLU A 135 12.83 -6.50 7.24
N ASP A 136 11.58 -6.95 7.47
CA ASP A 136 10.98 -8.02 6.67
C ASP A 136 10.89 -7.62 5.20
N TRP A 137 10.43 -6.39 4.94
CA TRP A 137 10.30 -5.90 3.56
C TRP A 137 11.67 -5.74 2.90
N ILE A 138 12.65 -5.17 3.60
CA ILE A 138 14.00 -5.02 3.07
C ILE A 138 14.57 -6.38 2.68
N ALA A 139 14.47 -7.38 3.56
CA ALA A 139 14.97 -8.73 3.28
C ALA A 139 14.27 -9.36 2.07
N CYS A 140 12.95 -9.23 2.01
CA CYS A 140 12.15 -9.73 0.89
C CYS A 140 12.56 -9.05 -0.42
N TYR A 141 12.68 -7.73 -0.39
CA TYR A 141 13.09 -6.93 -1.55
C TYR A 141 14.46 -7.33 -2.05
N GLU A 142 15.44 -7.42 -1.15
CA GLU A 142 16.81 -7.79 -1.52
C GLU A 142 16.87 -9.17 -2.14
N SER A 143 16.08 -10.10 -1.65
CA SER A 143 16.03 -11.45 -2.24
C SER A 143 15.51 -11.42 -3.67
N GLN A 144 14.59 -10.50 -3.99
CA GLN A 144 14.01 -10.37 -5.34
C GLN A 144 14.99 -9.76 -6.34
N ILE A 145 15.91 -8.93 -5.89
CA ILE A 145 16.86 -8.23 -6.77
C ILE A 145 18.30 -8.74 -6.65
N ASN A 146 18.52 -9.81 -5.88
CA ASN A 146 19.85 -10.40 -5.66
C ASN A 146 20.87 -9.38 -5.08
N ARG A 147 20.40 -8.60 -4.14
CA ARG A 147 21.22 -7.58 -3.49
C ARG A 147 21.89 -8.08 -2.22
#